data_d303cb033a040571382c9d937cbf758e
#
_entry.id   d303cb033a040571382c9d937cbf758e
#
_cell.length_a   1.000
_cell.length_b   1.000
_cell.length_c   1.000
_cell.angle_alpha   90.00
_cell.angle_beta   90.00
_cell.angle_gamma   90.00
#
_symmetry.space_group_name_H-M   'P 1'
#
loop_
_entity.id
_entity.type
_entity.pdbx_description
1 polymer ?
#
loop_
_entity_poly.entity_id
_entity_poly.type
_entity_poly.pdbx_seq_one_letter_code
_entity_poly.pdbx_strand_id
1 'polypeptide(L)'
;PIDTPFPDTAPRRAIFFSERPFPPPRKPEIPGPKLRGFFRSRQTGRAPQKRLRLVRAVVKIGFYAKFAVSCRKLETMTQQLRFIPFKSRSDKGWAEAWALYEASFPDCERWDGTGYDRAFGDPHFEADGIWRGDEFIGILFHWNAGDYRYVEHLAVSPRLRGQNMGSKALAAFCQGRRVILEIDPPEDEISVRRQHFYQRLGFVANPYAYIHPSFRRPFHPHRLVLMSYPEALTYEEARGFADFIREQVLRYSEHENPELPRL
;
A
#
# COMPACT_ATOMS: atom_id res chain seq x y z
N PRO A 1 -5.88 44.31 8.01
CA PRO A 1 -4.93 43.85 7.05
C PRO A 1 -3.61 43.59 7.76
N ILE A 2 -3.36 42.34 8.11
CA ILE A 2 -2.08 41.87 8.59
C ILE A 2 -1.84 40.56 7.84
N ASP A 3 -1.24 40.69 6.66
CA ASP A 3 -0.58 39.59 5.94
C ASP A 3 0.71 39.29 6.70
N THR A 4 0.69 38.27 7.56
CA THR A 4 1.91 37.61 8.00
C THR A 4 2.08 36.37 7.16
N PRO A 5 3.18 36.20 6.41
CA PRO A 5 3.45 34.97 5.71
C PRO A 5 3.68 33.85 6.73
N PHE A 6 2.94 32.76 6.60
CA PHE A 6 3.13 31.54 7.38
C PHE A 6 4.55 30.97 7.12
N PRO A 7 5.25 30.50 8.13
CA PRO A 7 6.53 29.84 7.92
C PRO A 7 6.33 28.53 7.17
N ASP A 8 7.01 28.40 6.04
CA ASP A 8 6.94 27.36 5.02
C ASP A 8 7.68 26.07 5.43
N THR A 9 7.56 25.64 6.70
CA THR A 9 8.30 24.49 7.24
C THR A 9 7.45 23.48 8.01
N ALA A 10 6.15 23.38 7.72
CA ALA A 10 5.36 22.29 8.27
C ALA A 10 5.71 20.98 7.54
N PRO A 11 6.04 19.90 8.26
CA PRO A 11 6.29 18.60 7.65
C PRO A 11 4.98 18.07 7.02
N ARG A 12 5.09 17.45 5.86
CA ARG A 12 4.01 17.12 4.93
C ARG A 12 3.53 15.68 5.14
N ARG A 13 2.22 15.44 5.14
CA ARG A 13 1.64 14.09 5.22
C ARG A 13 2.33 13.13 4.26
N ALA A 14 3.01 12.15 4.81
CA ALA A 14 3.92 11.31 4.06
C ALA A 14 3.44 9.86 4.02
N ILE A 15 2.97 9.42 2.86
CA ILE A 15 3.26 8.05 2.47
C ILE A 15 4.70 8.10 1.98
N PHE A 16 5.62 7.57 2.79
CA PHE A 16 7.06 7.68 2.54
C PHE A 16 7.46 6.74 1.40
N PHE A 17 7.62 7.27 0.18
CA PHE A 17 8.30 6.61 -0.93
C PHE A 17 9.70 7.17 -1.08
N SER A 18 10.68 6.25 -1.15
CA SER A 18 12.10 6.54 -1.34
C SER A 18 12.38 7.47 -2.51
N GLU A 19 13.13 8.54 -2.26
CA GLU A 19 13.72 9.42 -3.25
C GLU A 19 14.93 8.76 -3.93
N ARG A 20 14.70 7.85 -4.89
CA ARG A 20 15.67 7.56 -5.94
C ARG A 20 14.97 7.66 -7.29
N PRO A 21 15.55 8.40 -8.25
CA PRO A 21 14.98 8.45 -9.60
C PRO A 21 14.98 7.05 -10.18
N PHE A 22 13.85 6.62 -10.73
CA PHE A 22 13.76 5.40 -11.53
C PHE A 22 14.69 5.55 -12.73
N PRO A 23 15.55 4.57 -13.04
CA PRO A 23 16.19 4.52 -14.34
C PRO A 23 15.08 4.37 -15.42
N PRO A 24 15.26 5.00 -16.59
CA PRO A 24 14.30 4.89 -17.68
C PRO A 24 14.11 3.42 -18.05
N PRO A 25 12.90 3.00 -18.51
CA PRO A 25 12.64 1.63 -18.90
C PRO A 25 13.62 1.20 -20.00
N ARG A 26 14.37 0.13 -19.76
CA ARG A 26 15.21 -0.49 -20.78
C ARG A 26 14.30 -1.02 -21.89
N LYS A 27 14.59 -0.60 -23.12
CA LYS A 27 13.95 -1.18 -24.29
C LYS A 27 14.24 -2.69 -24.31
N PRO A 28 13.25 -3.54 -24.64
CA PRO A 28 13.50 -4.97 -24.76
C PRO A 28 14.49 -5.21 -25.92
N GLU A 29 15.63 -5.81 -25.62
CA GLU A 29 16.51 -6.37 -26.64
C GLU A 29 15.85 -7.64 -27.19
N ILE A 30 15.51 -7.60 -28.48
CA ILE A 30 15.04 -8.76 -29.24
C ILE A 30 16.27 -9.56 -29.64
N PRO A 31 16.44 -10.81 -29.18
CA PRO A 31 17.54 -11.65 -29.67
C PRO A 31 17.24 -12.08 -31.10
N GLY A 32 18.08 -11.69 -32.04
CA GLY A 32 18.03 -12.14 -33.39
C GLY A 32 18.41 -13.63 -33.55
N PRO A 33 17.88 -14.32 -34.56
CA PRO A 33 18.11 -15.77 -34.76
C PRO A 33 19.53 -16.02 -35.27
N LYS A 34 20.32 -16.86 -34.58
CA LYS A 34 21.53 -17.47 -35.13
C LYS A 34 21.20 -18.81 -35.75
N LEU A 35 21.15 -18.81 -37.06
CA LEU A 35 21.23 -20.02 -37.92
C LEU A 35 22.73 -20.39 -38.11
N ARG A 36 23.05 -21.66 -37.96
CA ARG A 36 24.06 -22.52 -38.63
C ARG A 36 24.33 -23.71 -37.71
N GLY A 37 24.45 -24.94 -38.20
CA GLY A 37 24.49 -25.56 -39.50
C GLY A 37 24.72 -27.06 -39.30
N PHE A 38 24.22 -27.78 -40.20
CA PHE A 38 24.65 -29.10 -40.71
C PHE A 38 25.66 -29.96 -39.93
N PHE A 39 25.33 -31.26 -39.65
CA PHE A 39 25.90 -32.38 -40.39
C PHE A 39 25.27 -33.73 -40.01
N ARG A 40 25.16 -34.57 -41.03
CA ARG A 40 24.75 -35.97 -41.20
C ARG A 40 25.55 -36.98 -40.33
N SER A 41 25.03 -38.10 -39.90
CA SER A 41 25.01 -39.39 -40.59
C SER A 41 24.67 -40.61 -39.71
N ARG A 42 23.88 -41.49 -40.29
CA ARG A 42 23.86 -42.99 -40.29
C ARG A 42 23.65 -43.79 -39.01
N GLN A 43 22.50 -44.37 -39.00
CA GLN A 43 22.10 -45.79 -38.79
C GLN A 43 23.06 -46.74 -38.06
N THR A 44 22.60 -47.47 -37.06
CA THR A 44 22.37 -48.91 -37.07
C THR A 44 21.55 -49.34 -35.86
N GLY A 45 20.69 -50.33 -36.04
CA GLY A 45 19.60 -50.72 -35.18
C GLY A 45 19.93 -51.54 -33.95
N ARG A 46 18.99 -51.56 -33.07
CA ARG A 46 18.51 -52.65 -32.21
C ARG A 46 17.35 -52.15 -31.35
N ALA A 47 16.18 -52.67 -31.53
CA ALA A 47 15.08 -52.63 -30.58
C ALA A 47 14.92 -54.04 -29.98
N PRO A 48 14.22 -54.29 -28.85
CA PRO A 48 13.38 -53.40 -28.03
C PRO A 48 13.56 -53.56 -26.51
N GLN A 49 13.83 -52.47 -25.83
CA GLN A 49 13.68 -52.42 -24.37
C GLN A 49 12.92 -51.15 -23.93
N LYS A 50 11.94 -50.72 -24.73
CA LYS A 50 11.30 -49.39 -24.52
C LYS A 50 10.06 -49.38 -23.62
N ARG A 51 9.42 -50.51 -23.26
CA ARG A 51 8.15 -50.45 -22.52
C ARG A 51 8.31 -50.23 -21.01
N LEU A 52 9.35 -50.73 -20.34
CA LEU A 52 9.49 -50.56 -18.91
C LEU A 52 10.09 -49.20 -18.48
N ARG A 53 10.85 -48.53 -19.36
CA ARG A 53 11.41 -47.21 -19.08
C ARG A 53 10.37 -46.07 -19.19
N LEU A 54 9.38 -46.20 -20.07
CA LEU A 54 8.35 -45.18 -20.26
C LEU A 54 7.43 -45.03 -19.02
N VAL A 55 7.03 -46.13 -18.40
CA VAL A 55 6.16 -46.13 -17.22
C VAL A 55 6.87 -45.46 -16.01
N ARG A 56 8.17 -45.79 -15.83
CA ARG A 56 8.95 -45.13 -14.76
C ARG A 56 9.22 -43.66 -15.01
N ALA A 57 9.38 -43.25 -16.28
CA ALA A 57 9.56 -41.84 -16.64
C ALA A 57 8.26 -41.03 -16.44
N VAL A 58 7.11 -41.58 -16.87
CA VAL A 58 5.80 -40.91 -16.70
C VAL A 58 5.43 -40.74 -15.23
N VAL A 59 5.69 -41.76 -14.38
CA VAL A 59 5.44 -41.67 -12.93
C VAL A 59 6.37 -40.62 -12.26
N LYS A 60 7.66 -40.59 -12.66
CA LYS A 60 8.59 -39.56 -12.17
C LYS A 60 8.18 -38.17 -12.63
N ILE A 61 7.82 -37.97 -13.90
CA ILE A 61 7.38 -36.68 -14.44
C ILE A 61 6.09 -36.23 -13.73
N GLY A 62 5.13 -37.13 -13.50
CA GLY A 62 3.90 -36.82 -12.76
C GLY A 62 4.16 -36.44 -11.30
N PHE A 63 5.13 -37.08 -10.64
CA PHE A 63 5.50 -36.75 -9.25
C PHE A 63 6.23 -35.40 -9.19
N TYR A 64 7.19 -35.15 -10.10
CA TYR A 64 7.88 -33.85 -10.17
C TYR A 64 6.93 -32.72 -10.57
N ALA A 65 5.98 -32.96 -11.46
CA ALA A 65 4.98 -31.94 -11.83
C ALA A 65 4.06 -31.60 -10.68
N LYS A 66 3.56 -32.60 -9.91
CA LYS A 66 2.75 -32.35 -8.70
C LYS A 66 3.55 -31.65 -7.62
N PHE A 67 4.83 -32.04 -7.43
CA PHE A 67 5.70 -31.39 -6.46
C PHE A 67 6.04 -29.95 -6.86
N ALA A 68 6.34 -29.71 -8.15
CA ALA A 68 6.60 -28.37 -8.68
C ALA A 68 5.37 -27.46 -8.63
N VAL A 69 4.16 -28.00 -8.85
CA VAL A 69 2.89 -27.28 -8.68
C VAL A 69 2.65 -26.97 -7.20
N SER A 70 2.92 -27.92 -6.30
CA SER A 70 2.81 -27.71 -4.86
C SER A 70 3.81 -26.68 -4.36
N CYS A 71 5.09 -26.75 -4.79
CA CYS A 71 6.10 -25.74 -4.45
C CYS A 71 5.73 -24.37 -4.99
N ARG A 72 5.29 -24.23 -6.25
CA ARG A 72 4.82 -22.97 -6.82
C ARG A 72 3.62 -22.40 -6.05
N LYS A 73 2.69 -23.26 -5.66
CA LYS A 73 1.53 -22.85 -4.84
C LYS A 73 1.96 -22.38 -3.44
N LEU A 74 2.94 -23.06 -2.83
CA LEU A 74 3.53 -22.61 -1.56
C LEU A 74 4.29 -21.27 -1.72
N GLU A 75 5.12 -21.15 -2.76
CA GLU A 75 5.84 -19.91 -3.08
C GLU A 75 4.87 -18.76 -3.37
N THR A 76 3.77 -19.01 -4.08
CA THR A 76 2.74 -18.01 -4.36
C THR A 76 2.02 -17.60 -3.07
N MET A 77 1.70 -18.54 -2.18
CA MET A 77 1.10 -18.25 -0.87
C MET A 77 2.08 -17.49 0.03
N THR A 78 3.38 -17.79 -0.02
CA THR A 78 4.41 -17.09 0.76
C THR A 78 4.68 -15.68 0.22
N GLN A 79 4.38 -15.41 -1.06
CA GLN A 79 4.52 -14.09 -1.68
C GLN A 79 3.27 -13.21 -1.52
N GLN A 80 2.12 -13.77 -1.12
CA GLN A 80 0.90 -13.01 -0.93
C GLN A 80 1.02 -12.12 0.31
N LEU A 81 0.70 -10.84 0.14
CA LEU A 81 0.62 -9.92 1.27
C LEU A 81 -0.61 -10.22 2.13
N ARG A 82 -0.40 -10.21 3.44
CA ARG A 82 -1.47 -10.37 4.43
C ARG A 82 -1.56 -9.10 5.25
N PHE A 83 -2.77 -8.68 5.53
CA PHE A 83 -3.09 -7.59 6.44
C PHE A 83 -3.55 -8.23 7.75
N ILE A 84 -2.82 -7.98 8.82
CA ILE A 84 -3.08 -8.59 10.13
C ILE A 84 -3.31 -7.46 11.12
N PRO A 85 -4.54 -7.30 11.64
CA PRO A 85 -4.85 -6.22 12.55
C PRO A 85 -4.18 -6.43 13.91
N PHE A 86 -3.54 -5.39 14.43
CA PHE A 86 -3.14 -5.29 15.82
C PHE A 86 -4.36 -4.99 16.69
N LYS A 87 -4.48 -5.68 17.79
CA LYS A 87 -5.55 -5.48 18.78
C LYS A 87 -5.03 -4.83 20.07
N SER A 88 -3.73 -4.82 20.25
CA SER A 88 -3.05 -4.23 21.39
C SER A 88 -1.59 -3.91 21.07
N ARG A 89 -0.96 -3.14 21.93
CA ARG A 89 0.48 -2.86 21.85
C ARG A 89 1.37 -4.06 22.19
N SER A 90 0.82 -5.12 22.76
CA SER A 90 1.55 -6.36 23.05
C SER A 90 1.59 -7.34 21.87
N ASP A 91 0.89 -7.07 20.79
CA ASP A 91 0.83 -7.95 19.64
C ASP A 91 2.19 -8.03 18.94
N LYS A 92 2.48 -9.21 18.41
CA LYS A 92 3.72 -9.46 17.67
C LYS A 92 3.86 -8.49 16.50
N GLY A 93 4.96 -7.73 16.47
CA GLY A 93 5.27 -6.78 15.42
C GLY A 93 4.76 -5.35 15.69
N TRP A 94 3.96 -5.13 16.75
CA TRP A 94 3.50 -3.78 17.08
C TRP A 94 4.66 -2.79 17.31
N ALA A 95 5.69 -3.20 18.05
CA ALA A 95 6.83 -2.32 18.31
C ALA A 95 7.54 -1.88 17.03
N GLU A 96 7.68 -2.78 16.02
CA GLU A 96 8.23 -2.44 14.71
C GLU A 96 7.27 -1.55 13.91
N ALA A 97 5.97 -1.83 13.98
CA ALA A 97 4.93 -1.02 13.35
C ALA A 97 4.89 0.40 13.93
N TRP A 98 4.96 0.53 15.25
CA TRP A 98 4.99 1.81 15.94
C TRP A 98 6.22 2.65 15.57
N ALA A 99 7.41 2.04 15.59
CA ALA A 99 8.64 2.71 15.19
C ALA A 99 8.59 3.17 13.72
N LEU A 100 7.99 2.37 12.82
CA LEU A 100 7.79 2.77 11.44
C LEU A 100 6.80 3.91 11.32
N TYR A 101 5.72 3.89 12.08
CA TYR A 101 4.71 4.95 12.12
C TYR A 101 5.33 6.28 12.56
N GLU A 102 6.05 6.31 13.69
CA GLU A 102 6.71 7.51 14.19
C GLU A 102 7.76 8.06 13.21
N ALA A 103 8.50 7.18 12.55
CA ALA A 103 9.52 7.59 11.57
C ALA A 103 8.94 8.06 10.23
N SER A 104 7.67 7.74 9.94
CA SER A 104 7.04 7.99 8.64
C SER A 104 6.11 9.20 8.61
N PHE A 105 5.58 9.58 9.76
CA PHE A 105 4.58 10.65 9.86
C PHE A 105 5.01 11.69 10.88
N PRO A 106 4.83 12.99 10.60
CA PRO A 106 5.15 14.05 11.54
C PRO A 106 4.17 14.07 12.73
N ASP A 107 4.60 14.64 13.84
CA ASP A 107 3.81 14.63 15.10
C ASP A 107 2.40 15.21 14.96
N CYS A 108 2.24 16.27 14.15
CA CYS A 108 0.95 16.91 13.92
C CYS A 108 -0.04 16.05 13.13
N GLU A 109 0.45 15.03 12.43
CA GLU A 109 -0.35 14.07 11.65
C GLU A 109 -0.53 12.72 12.34
N ARG A 110 -0.11 12.61 13.59
CA ARG A 110 -0.20 11.40 14.39
C ARG A 110 -1.05 11.62 15.63
N TRP A 111 -1.79 10.60 16.02
CA TRP A 111 -2.31 10.56 17.40
C TRP A 111 -1.16 10.28 18.36
N ASP A 112 -1.38 10.61 19.61
CA ASP A 112 -0.51 10.14 20.68
C ASP A 112 -0.76 8.65 20.97
N GLY A 113 0.09 8.08 21.82
CA GLY A 113 -0.07 6.68 22.18
C GLY A 113 -1.39 6.36 22.88
N THR A 114 -1.97 7.30 23.62
CA THR A 114 -3.24 7.12 24.34
C THR A 114 -4.43 7.13 23.37
N GLY A 115 -4.33 7.86 22.26
CA GLY A 115 -5.30 7.83 21.17
C GLY A 115 -5.43 6.44 20.57
N TYR A 116 -4.31 5.78 20.29
CA TYR A 116 -4.31 4.39 19.78
C TYR A 116 -4.88 3.38 20.77
N ASP A 117 -4.56 3.48 22.07
CA ASP A 117 -5.11 2.59 23.08
C ASP A 117 -6.64 2.65 23.13
N ARG A 118 -7.21 3.84 22.94
CA ARG A 118 -8.66 4.02 22.83
C ARG A 118 -9.22 3.50 21.51
N ALA A 119 -8.49 3.69 20.40
CA ALA A 119 -8.94 3.32 19.07
C ALA A 119 -8.93 1.81 18.80
N PHE A 120 -8.08 1.03 19.48
CA PHE A 120 -8.07 -0.44 19.34
C PHE A 120 -9.41 -1.12 19.65
N GLY A 121 -10.29 -0.46 20.42
CA GLY A 121 -11.64 -0.95 20.72
C GLY A 121 -12.72 -0.45 19.75
N ASP A 122 -12.40 0.45 18.83
CA ASP A 122 -13.38 0.99 17.88
C ASP A 122 -13.63 0.02 16.73
N PRO A 123 -14.89 -0.37 16.48
CA PRO A 123 -15.23 -1.31 15.39
C PRO A 123 -14.97 -0.75 14.00
N HIS A 124 -14.76 0.57 13.87
CA HIS A 124 -14.49 1.23 12.61
C HIS A 124 -12.99 1.33 12.29
N PHE A 125 -12.12 1.19 13.30
CA PHE A 125 -10.67 1.37 13.14
C PHE A 125 -9.92 0.03 13.07
N GLU A 126 -9.03 -0.08 12.12
CA GLU A 126 -8.10 -1.22 11.99
C GLU A 126 -6.67 -0.73 11.78
N ALA A 127 -5.77 -1.13 12.68
CA ALA A 127 -4.34 -0.89 12.56
C ALA A 127 -3.68 -2.17 12.02
N ASP A 128 -3.51 -2.26 10.70
CA ASP A 128 -2.95 -3.46 10.07
C ASP A 128 -1.43 -3.43 9.97
N GLY A 129 -0.79 -4.52 10.39
CA GLY A 129 0.54 -4.89 9.94
C GLY A 129 0.47 -5.57 8.57
N ILE A 130 1.29 -5.15 7.63
CA ILE A 130 1.43 -5.78 6.31
C ILE A 130 2.54 -6.81 6.37
N TRP A 131 2.24 -8.05 5.99
CA TRP A 131 3.16 -9.18 6.11
C TRP A 131 3.30 -9.95 4.79
N ARG A 132 4.52 -10.46 4.54
CA ARG A 132 4.81 -11.42 3.49
C ARG A 132 5.44 -12.67 4.12
N GLY A 133 4.65 -13.73 4.27
CA GLY A 133 5.05 -14.83 5.15
C GLY A 133 5.21 -14.32 6.58
N ASP A 134 6.41 -14.46 7.16
CA ASP A 134 6.77 -13.94 8.49
C ASP A 134 7.53 -12.61 8.45
N GLU A 135 7.76 -12.08 7.26
CA GLU A 135 8.44 -10.80 7.07
C GLU A 135 7.47 -9.63 7.24
N PHE A 136 7.83 -8.68 8.13
CA PHE A 136 7.10 -7.42 8.28
C PHE A 136 7.43 -6.48 7.12
N ILE A 137 6.41 -6.09 6.37
CA ILE A 137 6.53 -5.22 5.18
C ILE A 137 6.25 -3.77 5.52
N GLY A 138 5.28 -3.52 6.41
CA GLY A 138 4.85 -2.17 6.71
C GLY A 138 3.53 -2.13 7.48
N ILE A 139 2.91 -0.95 7.48
CA ILE A 139 1.63 -0.69 8.14
C ILE A 139 0.62 -0.14 7.15
N LEU A 140 -0.65 -0.43 7.40
CA LEU A 140 -1.80 0.20 6.77
C LEU A 140 -2.87 0.41 7.85
N PHE A 141 -3.03 1.65 8.32
CA PHE A 141 -4.03 2.01 9.30
C PHE A 141 -5.22 2.63 8.58
N HIS A 142 -6.41 2.12 8.85
CA HIS A 142 -7.57 2.51 8.08
C HIS A 142 -8.85 2.46 8.90
N TRP A 143 -9.87 3.11 8.36
CA TRP A 143 -11.20 3.19 8.94
C TRP A 143 -12.24 2.56 8.03
N ASN A 144 -13.24 1.97 8.64
CA ASN A 144 -14.46 1.54 7.99
C ASN A 144 -15.48 2.70 8.02
N ALA A 145 -15.57 3.45 6.94
CA ALA A 145 -16.49 4.58 6.77
C ALA A 145 -17.72 4.18 5.93
N GLY A 146 -18.42 3.13 6.35
CA GLY A 146 -19.56 2.57 5.63
C GLY A 146 -19.15 1.91 4.32
N ASP A 147 -19.56 2.50 3.19
CA ASP A 147 -19.25 1.99 1.85
C ASP A 147 -17.78 2.17 1.44
N TYR A 148 -17.02 2.93 2.21
CA TYR A 148 -15.62 3.22 1.94
C TYR A 148 -14.69 2.65 3.02
N ARG A 149 -13.43 2.46 2.61
CA ARG A 149 -12.28 2.35 3.52
C ARG A 149 -11.48 3.63 3.42
N TYR A 150 -11.32 4.34 4.53
CA TYR A 150 -10.42 5.49 4.59
C TYR A 150 -9.05 5.00 5.01
N VAL A 151 -8.06 5.12 4.12
CA VAL A 151 -6.65 4.83 4.44
C VAL A 151 -6.03 6.08 5.02
N GLU A 152 -5.83 6.08 6.34
CA GLU A 152 -5.24 7.19 7.07
C GLU A 152 -3.71 7.16 7.01
N HIS A 153 -3.12 5.99 7.25
CA HIS A 153 -1.67 5.81 7.26
C HIS A 153 -1.25 4.58 6.48
N LEU A 154 -0.34 4.76 5.53
CA LEU A 154 0.33 3.66 4.80
C LEU A 154 1.82 3.93 4.77
N ALA A 155 2.61 3.04 5.36
CA ALA A 155 4.07 3.12 5.30
C ALA A 155 4.68 1.74 5.05
N VAL A 156 5.77 1.72 4.26
CA VAL A 156 6.55 0.51 3.98
C VAL A 156 7.91 0.62 4.63
N SER A 157 8.38 -0.48 5.21
CA SER A 157 9.70 -0.57 5.83
C SER A 157 10.78 -0.01 4.91
N PRO A 158 11.66 0.87 5.40
CA PRO A 158 12.74 1.47 4.61
C PRO A 158 13.63 0.45 3.89
N ARG A 159 13.78 -0.74 4.47
CA ARG A 159 14.56 -1.87 3.89
C ARG A 159 13.98 -2.39 2.56
N LEU A 160 12.67 -2.17 2.33
CA LEU A 160 11.94 -2.68 1.17
C LEU A 160 11.61 -1.59 0.14
N ARG A 161 12.18 -0.40 0.32
CA ARG A 161 12.02 0.69 -0.64
C ARG A 161 12.58 0.31 -2.02
N GLY A 162 11.93 0.82 -3.08
CA GLY A 162 12.32 0.50 -4.47
C GLY A 162 11.83 -0.86 -4.98
N GLN A 163 11.20 -1.70 -4.13
CA GLN A 163 10.65 -3.01 -4.51
C GLN A 163 9.16 -2.99 -4.86
N ASN A 164 8.58 -1.79 -5.04
CA ASN A 164 7.16 -1.58 -5.34
C ASN A 164 6.20 -2.17 -4.28
N MET A 165 6.66 -2.36 -3.03
CA MET A 165 5.84 -2.99 -1.99
C MET A 165 4.64 -2.13 -1.61
N GLY A 166 4.77 -0.81 -1.58
CA GLY A 166 3.64 0.10 -1.34
C GLY A 166 2.55 -0.01 -2.40
N SER A 167 2.93 -0.06 -3.69
CA SER A 167 1.97 -0.28 -4.78
C SER A 167 1.27 -1.61 -4.67
N LYS A 168 2.01 -2.68 -4.37
CA LYS A 168 1.44 -4.03 -4.21
C LYS A 168 0.49 -4.10 -3.02
N ALA A 169 0.86 -3.49 -1.89
CA ALA A 169 0.05 -3.46 -0.69
C ALA A 169 -1.26 -2.69 -0.93
N LEU A 170 -1.16 -1.47 -1.46
CA LEU A 170 -2.36 -0.67 -1.71
C LEU A 170 -3.26 -1.30 -2.78
N ALA A 171 -2.70 -1.83 -3.87
CA ALA A 171 -3.48 -2.54 -4.88
C ALA A 171 -4.20 -3.77 -4.32
N ALA A 172 -3.53 -4.56 -3.46
CA ALA A 172 -4.15 -5.70 -2.78
C ALA A 172 -5.26 -5.25 -1.81
N PHE A 173 -5.06 -4.16 -1.09
CA PHE A 173 -6.05 -3.60 -0.18
C PHE A 173 -7.29 -3.07 -0.93
N CYS A 174 -7.12 -2.46 -2.09
CA CYS A 174 -8.20 -1.90 -2.90
C CYS A 174 -9.10 -2.95 -3.57
N GLN A 175 -8.69 -4.22 -3.64
CA GLN A 175 -9.48 -5.25 -4.31
C GLN A 175 -10.87 -5.40 -3.68
N GLY A 176 -11.92 -5.14 -4.48
CA GLY A 176 -13.31 -5.23 -4.06
C GLY A 176 -13.75 -4.18 -3.03
N ARG A 177 -12.99 -3.09 -2.89
CA ARG A 177 -13.29 -2.00 -1.94
C ARG A 177 -13.34 -0.66 -2.65
N ARG A 178 -14.18 0.21 -2.16
CA ARG A 178 -14.08 1.65 -2.42
C ARG A 178 -13.14 2.24 -1.37
N VAL A 179 -12.16 3.02 -1.79
CA VAL A 179 -11.12 3.54 -0.89
C VAL A 179 -11.00 5.05 -1.04
N ILE A 180 -10.88 5.75 0.08
CA ILE A 180 -10.57 7.18 0.14
C ILE A 180 -9.23 7.33 0.87
N LEU A 181 -8.41 8.27 0.43
CA LEU A 181 -7.23 8.74 1.12
C LEU A 181 -6.98 10.22 0.84
N GLU A 182 -6.12 10.83 1.62
CA GLU A 182 -5.79 12.25 1.54
C GLU A 182 -4.33 12.40 1.16
N ILE A 183 -4.04 13.38 0.31
CA ILE A 183 -2.67 13.75 -0.07
C ILE A 183 -2.48 15.25 -0.04
N ASP A 184 -1.22 15.69 0.10
CA ASP A 184 -0.87 17.10 -0.12
C ASP A 184 -1.23 17.52 -1.54
N PRO A 185 -1.62 18.80 -1.75
CA PRO A 185 -1.78 19.37 -3.07
C PRO A 185 -0.50 19.22 -3.90
N PRO A 186 -0.61 19.01 -5.23
CA PRO A 186 0.56 18.79 -6.10
C PRO A 186 1.30 20.11 -6.42
N GLU A 187 1.87 20.71 -5.41
CA GLU A 187 2.54 22.03 -5.49
C GLU A 187 4.06 21.91 -5.68
N ASP A 188 4.65 20.76 -5.35
CA ASP A 188 6.08 20.47 -5.54
C ASP A 188 6.30 19.11 -6.22
N GLU A 189 7.55 18.83 -6.55
CA GLU A 189 7.91 17.61 -7.27
C GLU A 189 7.54 16.33 -6.50
N ILE A 190 7.61 16.34 -5.17
CA ILE A 190 7.32 15.18 -4.32
C ILE A 190 5.80 14.94 -4.28
N SER A 191 5.01 15.98 -4.03
CA SER A 191 3.54 15.89 -3.98
C SER A 191 2.95 15.53 -5.36
N VAL A 192 3.50 16.06 -6.46
CA VAL A 192 3.15 15.67 -7.83
C VAL A 192 3.46 14.20 -8.09
N ARG A 193 4.64 13.72 -7.72
CA ARG A 193 5.00 12.29 -7.85
C ARG A 193 4.06 11.39 -7.03
N ARG A 194 3.66 11.85 -5.84
CA ARG A 194 2.72 11.14 -4.96
C ARG A 194 1.35 11.04 -5.62
N GLN A 195 0.81 12.13 -6.14
CA GLN A 195 -0.46 12.10 -6.87
C GLN A 195 -0.39 11.14 -8.07
N HIS A 196 0.65 11.21 -8.89
CA HIS A 196 0.84 10.29 -10.01
C HIS A 196 0.97 8.83 -9.56
N PHE A 197 1.56 8.57 -8.39
CA PHE A 197 1.61 7.21 -7.83
C PHE A 197 0.21 6.66 -7.60
N TYR A 198 -0.69 7.40 -6.96
CA TYR A 198 -2.07 6.98 -6.74
C TYR A 198 -2.86 6.86 -8.03
N GLN A 199 -2.70 7.80 -8.95
CA GLN A 199 -3.37 7.75 -10.25
C GLN A 199 -3.00 6.48 -11.04
N ARG A 200 -1.72 6.06 -11.01
CA ARG A 200 -1.31 4.79 -11.63
C ARG A 200 -1.93 3.55 -11.00
N LEU A 201 -2.39 3.64 -9.77
CA LEU A 201 -3.13 2.57 -9.08
C LEU A 201 -4.65 2.66 -9.30
N GLY A 202 -5.11 3.63 -10.09
CA GLY A 202 -6.52 3.80 -10.42
C GLY A 202 -7.29 4.75 -9.50
N PHE A 203 -6.59 5.51 -8.65
CA PHE A 203 -7.22 6.56 -7.85
C PHE A 203 -7.52 7.80 -8.68
N VAL A 204 -8.61 8.46 -8.36
CA VAL A 204 -9.07 9.71 -8.96
C VAL A 204 -8.91 10.85 -7.95
N ALA A 205 -8.32 11.96 -8.37
CA ALA A 205 -8.28 13.19 -7.57
C ALA A 205 -9.62 13.92 -7.65
N ASN A 206 -10.20 14.26 -6.51
CA ASN A 206 -11.48 14.93 -6.42
C ASN A 206 -11.30 16.47 -6.37
N PRO A 207 -12.16 17.27 -7.02
CA PRO A 207 -11.97 18.71 -7.17
C PRO A 207 -12.51 19.54 -6.00
N TYR A 208 -12.59 18.94 -4.80
CA TYR A 208 -13.15 19.62 -3.63
C TYR A 208 -12.09 20.39 -2.86
N ALA A 209 -12.46 21.56 -2.33
CA ALA A 209 -11.61 22.38 -1.49
C ALA A 209 -11.60 21.85 -0.03
N TYR A 210 -10.95 20.69 0.16
CA TYR A 210 -10.95 19.99 1.42
C TYR A 210 -9.85 20.49 2.36
N ILE A 211 -10.23 20.76 3.61
CA ILE A 211 -9.33 21.24 4.67
C ILE A 211 -9.46 20.29 5.87
N HIS A 212 -8.34 19.76 6.32
CA HIS A 212 -8.24 18.88 7.50
C HIS A 212 -7.44 19.55 8.60
N PRO A 213 -7.79 19.42 9.89
CA PRO A 213 -6.96 19.91 10.99
C PRO A 213 -5.79 18.97 11.28
N SER A 214 -4.71 19.49 11.89
CA SER A 214 -3.73 18.62 12.53
C SER A 214 -4.35 17.88 13.71
N PHE A 215 -3.84 16.68 14.05
CA PHE A 215 -4.37 15.89 15.16
C PHE A 215 -3.95 16.43 16.53
N ARG A 216 -2.81 17.14 16.59
CA ARG A 216 -2.22 17.66 17.82
C ARG A 216 -2.13 19.18 17.84
N ARG A 217 -2.08 19.73 19.03
CA ARG A 217 -1.82 21.17 19.24
C ARG A 217 -0.36 21.53 18.90
N PRO A 218 -0.08 22.75 18.36
CA PRO A 218 -1.08 23.73 17.90
C PRO A 218 -1.83 23.25 16.66
N PHE A 219 -3.14 23.49 16.62
CA PHE A 219 -3.95 23.05 15.48
C PHE A 219 -3.70 23.94 14.27
N HIS A 220 -3.37 23.30 13.15
CA HIS A 220 -3.18 23.96 11.86
C HIS A 220 -4.13 23.37 10.82
N PRO A 221 -4.79 24.20 10.01
CA PRO A 221 -5.57 23.72 8.88
C PRO A 221 -4.62 23.26 7.74
N HIS A 222 -4.86 22.09 7.20
CA HIS A 222 -4.14 21.55 6.05
C HIS A 222 -5.09 21.45 4.86
N ARG A 223 -4.73 22.09 3.75
CA ARG A 223 -5.41 21.85 2.49
C ARG A 223 -4.94 20.50 1.95
N LEU A 224 -5.87 19.62 1.65
CA LEU A 224 -5.57 18.30 1.13
C LEU A 224 -6.42 18.01 -0.11
N VAL A 225 -5.97 17.07 -0.92
CA VAL A 225 -6.71 16.53 -2.05
C VAL A 225 -7.27 15.17 -1.64
N LEU A 226 -8.58 15.01 -1.75
CA LEU A 226 -9.22 13.71 -1.60
C LEU A 226 -8.96 12.87 -2.85
N MET A 227 -8.35 11.72 -2.66
CA MET A 227 -8.18 10.71 -3.70
C MET A 227 -9.13 9.56 -3.43
N SER A 228 -9.85 9.08 -4.42
CA SER A 228 -10.80 7.99 -4.29
C SER A 228 -10.60 6.90 -5.33
N TYR A 229 -10.92 5.66 -4.97
CA TYR A 229 -10.81 4.47 -5.81
C TYR A 229 -12.11 3.66 -5.75
N PRO A 230 -12.60 3.08 -6.85
CA PRO A 230 -12.06 3.18 -8.23
C PRO A 230 -12.54 4.43 -8.99
N GLU A 231 -13.48 5.19 -8.46
CA GLU A 231 -14.17 6.30 -9.12
C GLU A 231 -14.15 7.58 -8.27
N ALA A 232 -14.47 8.71 -8.90
CA ALA A 232 -14.59 9.99 -8.21
C ALA A 232 -15.77 9.99 -7.24
N LEU A 233 -15.64 10.79 -6.18
CA LEU A 233 -16.72 11.04 -5.21
C LEU A 233 -17.72 12.04 -5.78
N THR A 234 -18.98 11.85 -5.43
CA THR A 234 -19.97 12.94 -5.50
C THR A 234 -19.69 13.97 -4.40
N TYR A 235 -20.30 15.14 -4.50
CA TYR A 235 -20.18 16.16 -3.44
C TYR A 235 -20.73 15.67 -2.10
N GLU A 236 -21.87 14.95 -2.12
CA GLU A 236 -22.51 14.38 -0.95
C GLU A 236 -21.63 13.34 -0.27
N GLU A 237 -20.96 12.47 -1.06
CA GLU A 237 -20.02 11.48 -0.54
C GLU A 237 -18.80 12.14 0.08
N ALA A 238 -18.24 13.16 -0.56
CA ALA A 238 -17.11 13.91 -0.02
C ALA A 238 -17.48 14.65 1.27
N ARG A 239 -18.68 15.23 1.34
CA ARG A 239 -19.21 15.86 2.56
C ARG A 239 -19.43 14.84 3.66
N GLY A 240 -20.05 13.70 3.36
CA GLY A 240 -20.25 12.62 4.31
C GLY A 240 -18.93 12.06 4.84
N PHE A 241 -17.89 12.01 4.00
CA PHE A 241 -16.53 11.67 4.44
C PHE A 241 -15.96 12.70 5.40
N ALA A 242 -16.09 14.00 5.12
CA ALA A 242 -15.64 15.05 6.04
C ALA A 242 -16.37 14.99 7.40
N ASP A 243 -17.68 14.70 7.39
CA ASP A 243 -18.47 14.47 8.61
C ASP A 243 -17.96 13.26 9.39
N PHE A 244 -17.69 12.14 8.69
CA PHE A 244 -17.12 10.94 9.31
C PHE A 244 -15.76 11.21 9.98
N ILE A 245 -14.86 11.93 9.32
CA ILE A 245 -13.56 12.31 9.92
C ILE A 245 -13.81 13.10 11.21
N ARG A 246 -14.68 14.10 11.17
CA ARG A 246 -14.97 14.97 12.33
C ARG A 246 -15.58 14.19 13.50
N GLU A 247 -16.51 13.29 13.21
CA GLU A 247 -17.31 12.60 14.23
C GLU A 247 -16.65 11.32 14.74
N GLN A 248 -15.87 10.63 13.92
CA GLN A 248 -15.28 9.34 14.28
C GLN A 248 -13.78 9.43 14.48
N VAL A 249 -13.03 9.98 13.52
CA VAL A 249 -11.57 9.93 13.54
C VAL A 249 -11.00 10.92 14.56
N LEU A 250 -11.47 12.16 14.53
CA LEU A 250 -10.94 13.22 15.40
C LEU A 250 -11.25 13.05 16.89
N ARG A 251 -12.14 12.14 17.26
CA ARG A 251 -12.40 11.80 18.68
C ARG A 251 -11.17 11.20 19.39
N TYR A 252 -10.21 10.69 18.63
CA TYR A 252 -8.95 10.14 19.13
C TYR A 252 -7.78 11.12 19.09
N SER A 253 -8.01 12.31 18.55
CA SER A 253 -7.08 13.42 18.51
C SER A 253 -7.16 14.29 19.79
N GLU A 254 -6.43 15.40 19.81
CA GLU A 254 -6.51 16.40 20.90
C GLU A 254 -7.67 17.41 20.71
N HIS A 255 -8.54 17.19 19.69
CA HIS A 255 -9.71 18.05 19.47
C HIS A 255 -10.85 17.69 20.43
N GLU A 256 -11.47 18.71 21.02
CA GLU A 256 -12.68 18.55 21.83
C GLU A 256 -13.95 18.76 20.99
N ASN A 257 -13.97 19.83 20.17
CA ASN A 257 -15.10 20.17 19.29
C ASN A 257 -14.54 20.64 17.94
N PRO A 258 -14.19 19.72 17.02
CA PRO A 258 -13.56 20.11 15.78
C PRO A 258 -14.57 20.76 14.81
N GLU A 259 -14.22 21.94 14.28
CA GLU A 259 -14.96 22.58 13.18
C GLU A 259 -14.53 22.07 11.79
N LEU A 260 -13.36 21.48 11.72
CA LEU A 260 -12.79 20.84 10.53
C LEU A 260 -12.88 19.32 10.68
N PRO A 261 -12.84 18.54 9.60
CA PRO A 261 -12.69 18.98 8.22
C PRO A 261 -13.97 19.55 7.60
N ARG A 262 -13.76 20.29 6.53
CA ARG A 262 -14.86 20.81 5.68
C ARG A 262 -14.46 20.81 4.21
N LEU A 263 -15.45 20.84 3.33
CA LEU A 263 -15.31 21.08 1.90
C LEU A 263 -15.43 22.56 1.59
#